data_42bd07e1100693d385694207434820be
#
_entry.id   42bd07e1100693d385694207434820be
#
_cell.length_a   1.000
_cell.length_b   1.000
_cell.length_c   1.000
_cell.angle_alpha   90.00
_cell.angle_beta   90.00
_cell.angle_gamma   90.00
#
_symmetry.space_group_name_H-M   'P 1'
#
loop_
_entity.id
_entity.type
_entity.pdbx_description
1 polymer ?
#
loop_
_entity_poly.entity_id
_entity_poly.type
_entity_poly.pdbx_seq_one_letter_code
_entity_poly.pdbx_strand_id
1 'polypeptide(L)'
;MTTQNKFVLSGEKILKILAIGDVVGRVGVDFLKSKLPSLKKEYEVDFVIANGENSAEGNGIVPISANKILNAGVNVITGGNHTFRRREIFPYLNENRRIIRPINYPSENTPGVGMRKFKVRGTSVCVINLIGVVYMECVELPMTAVDKALEECQDCAVKIVDFHAEATAEKLALGYYLDGRVSAVFGTHTHVQTSDECVLPKGTGYITDVGMTGPIHSVLGVKKEISIRRMKDRIPVRFENADGPCKMECVVFDIDGNTGFTRSVQRLRVLD
;
A
#
# COMPACT_ATOMS: atom_id res chain seq x y z
N MET A 1 13.98 -28.47 44.45
CA MET A 1 14.73 -27.48 43.66
C MET A 1 14.61 -27.84 42.20
N THR A 2 13.63 -27.33 41.52
CA THR A 2 13.33 -27.63 40.11
C THR A 2 13.89 -26.45 39.27
N THR A 3 14.98 -26.73 38.59
CA THR A 3 15.64 -25.81 37.66
C THR A 3 14.76 -25.66 36.44
N GLN A 4 14.05 -24.55 36.33
CA GLN A 4 13.40 -24.14 35.07
C GLN A 4 14.50 -23.79 34.04
N ASN A 5 14.70 -24.69 33.09
CA ASN A 5 15.44 -24.38 31.88
C ASN A 5 14.68 -23.30 31.10
N LYS A 6 15.12 -22.04 31.20
CA LYS A 6 14.81 -21.00 30.24
C LYS A 6 15.50 -21.38 28.92
N PHE A 7 14.75 -22.03 28.02
CA PHE A 7 15.10 -22.01 26.61
C PHE A 7 15.05 -20.55 26.16
N VAL A 8 16.19 -19.92 26.06
CA VAL A 8 16.37 -18.68 25.29
C VAL A 8 16.25 -19.09 23.85
N LEU A 9 15.04 -18.98 23.30
CA LEU A 9 14.80 -19.07 21.85
C LEU A 9 15.66 -17.99 21.20
N SER A 10 16.55 -18.39 20.31
CA SER A 10 17.40 -17.53 19.47
C SER A 10 16.51 -16.45 18.85
N GLY A 11 16.85 -15.17 19.11
CA GLY A 11 16.12 -13.96 18.94
C GLY A 11 15.07 -13.94 17.83
N GLU A 12 13.81 -13.87 18.23
CA GLU A 12 12.69 -13.58 17.32
C GLU A 12 12.96 -12.23 16.63
N LYS A 13 13.11 -12.26 15.31
CA LYS A 13 13.35 -11.07 14.50
C LYS A 13 12.03 -10.58 13.94
N ILE A 14 11.25 -9.86 14.75
CA ILE A 14 10.01 -9.25 14.28
C ILE A 14 10.32 -7.99 13.47
N LEU A 15 9.76 -7.91 12.29
CA LEU A 15 9.73 -6.71 11.44
C LEU A 15 8.35 -6.09 11.51
N LYS A 16 8.29 -4.82 11.83
CA LYS A 16 7.07 -4.02 11.85
C LYS A 16 6.93 -3.24 10.56
N ILE A 17 6.01 -3.68 9.70
CA ILE A 17 5.75 -3.10 8.39
C ILE A 17 4.47 -2.28 8.46
N LEU A 18 4.56 -0.98 8.15
CA LEU A 18 3.42 -0.08 8.07
C LEU A 18 2.99 0.07 6.61
N ALA A 19 1.76 -0.31 6.30
CA ALA A 19 1.11 0.00 5.03
C ALA A 19 0.12 1.15 5.23
N ILE A 20 0.25 2.20 4.41
CA ILE A 20 -0.57 3.41 4.45
C ILE A 20 -1.44 3.44 3.20
N GLY A 21 -2.74 3.71 3.39
CA GLY A 21 -3.70 3.80 2.31
C GLY A 21 -3.44 4.96 1.34
N ASP A 22 -4.27 5.07 0.33
CA ASP A 22 -4.14 6.04 -0.76
C ASP A 22 -3.91 7.46 -0.25
N VAL A 23 -2.75 8.05 -0.56
CA VAL A 23 -2.42 9.42 -0.18
C VAL A 23 -3.04 10.39 -1.17
N VAL A 24 -4.00 11.21 -0.72
CA VAL A 24 -4.85 12.03 -1.60
C VAL A 24 -4.50 13.50 -1.54
N GLY A 25 -4.03 14.03 -2.66
CA GLY A 25 -3.75 15.45 -2.85
C GLY A 25 -2.66 16.02 -1.95
N ARG A 26 -2.44 17.32 -2.06
CA ARG A 26 -1.47 18.04 -1.23
C ARG A 26 -1.76 17.92 0.27
N VAL A 27 -3.02 18.04 0.66
CA VAL A 27 -3.42 17.97 2.07
C VAL A 27 -3.11 16.61 2.70
N GLY A 28 -3.34 15.51 1.97
CA GLY A 28 -2.97 14.16 2.42
C GLY A 28 -1.46 13.99 2.54
N VAL A 29 -0.68 14.51 1.58
CA VAL A 29 0.80 14.50 1.63
C VAL A 29 1.32 15.28 2.83
N ASP A 30 0.78 16.48 3.08
CA ASP A 30 1.20 17.34 4.19
C ASP A 30 0.83 16.70 5.55
N PHE A 31 -0.36 16.07 5.63
CA PHE A 31 -0.80 15.35 6.82
C PHE A 31 0.08 14.13 7.11
N LEU A 32 0.36 13.28 6.10
CA LEU A 32 1.29 12.16 6.21
C LEU A 32 2.65 12.63 6.74
N LYS A 33 3.20 13.70 6.18
CA LYS A 33 4.48 14.27 6.63
C LYS A 33 4.45 14.68 8.10
N SER A 34 3.33 15.22 8.58
CA SER A 34 3.21 15.68 9.97
C SER A 34 3.08 14.54 10.97
N LYS A 35 2.39 13.45 10.61
CA LYS A 35 2.03 12.37 11.56
C LYS A 35 2.96 11.15 11.49
N LEU A 36 3.54 10.85 10.32
CA LEU A 36 4.34 9.64 10.12
C LEU A 36 5.55 9.51 11.07
N PRO A 37 6.32 10.58 11.38
CA PRO A 37 7.47 10.44 12.29
C PRO A 37 7.10 9.98 13.70
N SER A 38 6.02 10.50 14.28
CA SER A 38 5.52 10.08 15.60
C SER A 38 4.97 8.67 15.56
N LEU A 39 4.19 8.32 14.54
CA LEU A 39 3.63 6.98 14.35
C LEU A 39 4.73 5.92 14.22
N LYS A 40 5.78 6.21 13.44
CA LYS A 40 6.93 5.30 13.31
C LYS A 40 7.60 5.03 14.65
N LYS A 41 7.72 6.04 15.49
CA LYS A 41 8.33 5.92 16.83
C LYS A 41 7.41 5.14 17.78
N GLU A 42 6.13 5.46 17.78
CA GLU A 42 5.13 4.85 18.68
C GLU A 42 4.99 3.34 18.43
N TYR A 43 4.94 2.94 17.16
CA TYR A 43 4.77 1.54 16.77
C TYR A 43 6.10 0.83 16.43
N GLU A 44 7.25 1.51 16.60
CA GLU A 44 8.58 0.97 16.29
C GLU A 44 8.70 0.44 14.85
N VAL A 45 8.15 1.19 13.89
CA VAL A 45 8.03 0.77 12.49
C VAL A 45 9.40 0.70 11.81
N ASP A 46 9.72 -0.47 11.25
CA ASP A 46 10.96 -0.73 10.53
C ASP A 46 10.91 -0.34 9.04
N PHE A 47 9.72 -0.45 8.42
CA PHE A 47 9.56 -0.20 6.99
C PHE A 47 8.15 0.32 6.68
N VAL A 48 8.05 1.31 5.79
CA VAL A 48 6.80 2.00 5.44
C VAL A 48 6.53 1.87 3.96
N ILE A 49 5.35 1.40 3.61
CA ILE A 49 4.77 1.36 2.26
C ILE A 49 3.60 2.33 2.23
N ALA A 50 3.46 3.14 1.17
CA ALA A 50 2.30 4.01 1.00
C ALA A 50 1.86 4.01 -0.45
N ASN A 51 0.54 3.92 -0.69
CA ASN A 51 0.01 4.13 -2.02
C ASN A 51 0.00 5.63 -2.32
N GLY A 52 0.72 6.05 -3.36
CA GLY A 52 0.91 7.46 -3.72
C GLY A 52 0.21 7.90 -5.00
N GLU A 53 -0.57 7.03 -5.64
CA GLU A 53 -1.12 7.27 -6.97
C GLU A 53 -2.03 8.50 -7.06
N ASN A 54 -2.61 8.94 -5.94
CA ASN A 54 -3.54 10.07 -5.85
C ASN A 54 -2.91 11.32 -5.21
N SER A 55 -1.59 11.37 -5.06
CA SER A 55 -0.88 12.42 -4.31
C SER A 55 -0.74 13.77 -5.03
N ALA A 56 -0.99 13.82 -6.34
CA ALA A 56 -1.04 15.07 -7.09
C ALA A 56 -2.41 15.75 -6.97
N GLU A 57 -2.46 17.06 -7.29
CA GLU A 57 -3.74 17.78 -7.37
C GLU A 57 -4.68 17.16 -8.41
N GLY A 58 -5.89 16.85 -8.00
CA GLY A 58 -6.92 16.18 -8.80
C GLY A 58 -6.77 14.66 -8.80
N ASN A 59 -5.71 14.12 -9.38
CA ASN A 59 -5.31 12.70 -9.34
C ASN A 59 -3.93 12.49 -9.95
N GLY A 60 -3.42 11.27 -9.88
CA GLY A 60 -2.10 10.90 -10.36
C GLY A 60 -1.01 11.19 -9.32
N ILE A 61 0.22 10.92 -9.71
CA ILE A 61 1.43 11.18 -8.96
C ILE A 61 2.41 11.98 -9.82
N VAL A 62 3.14 12.92 -9.22
CA VAL A 62 4.18 13.70 -9.88
C VAL A 62 5.48 13.64 -9.06
N PRO A 63 6.66 13.91 -9.65
CA PRO A 63 7.94 13.85 -8.93
C PRO A 63 7.95 14.66 -7.64
N ILE A 64 7.31 15.83 -7.61
CA ILE A 64 7.25 16.70 -6.43
C ILE A 64 6.48 16.03 -5.28
N SER A 65 5.30 15.46 -5.55
CA SER A 65 4.50 14.78 -4.51
C SER A 65 5.19 13.50 -4.05
N ALA A 66 5.76 12.72 -4.97
CA ALA A 66 6.53 11.53 -4.67
C ALA A 66 7.72 11.82 -3.75
N ASN A 67 8.50 12.86 -4.06
CA ASN A 67 9.64 13.28 -3.22
C ASN A 67 9.19 13.71 -1.81
N LYS A 68 8.08 14.43 -1.69
CA LYS A 68 7.52 14.80 -0.38
C LYS A 68 7.16 13.57 0.46
N ILE A 69 6.50 12.57 -0.13
CA ILE A 69 6.14 11.31 0.52
C ILE A 69 7.39 10.55 0.96
N LEU A 70 8.37 10.39 0.06
CA LEU A 70 9.64 9.71 0.37
C LEU A 70 10.43 10.41 1.47
N ASN A 71 10.47 11.75 1.45
CA ASN A 71 11.16 12.57 2.45
C ASN A 71 10.43 12.59 3.81
N ALA A 72 9.13 12.30 3.84
CA ALA A 72 8.38 12.11 5.08
C ALA A 72 8.77 10.82 5.84
N GLY A 73 9.51 9.92 5.19
CA GLY A 73 9.99 8.67 5.79
C GLY A 73 9.33 7.40 5.27
N VAL A 74 8.57 7.49 4.16
CA VAL A 74 8.07 6.33 3.40
C VAL A 74 9.26 5.67 2.70
N ASN A 75 9.35 4.35 2.76
CA ASN A 75 10.44 3.58 2.16
C ASN A 75 10.17 3.24 0.70
N VAL A 76 8.92 2.92 0.37
CA VAL A 76 8.48 2.64 -1.00
C VAL A 76 7.07 3.17 -1.24
N ILE A 77 6.86 3.74 -2.42
CA ILE A 77 5.55 4.20 -2.91
C ILE A 77 5.03 3.15 -3.90
N THR A 78 3.80 2.70 -3.70
CA THR A 78 3.03 1.88 -4.65
C THR A 78 2.09 2.76 -5.47
N GLY A 79 1.60 2.24 -6.57
CA GLY A 79 0.68 2.90 -7.47
C GLY A 79 -0.63 2.13 -7.67
N GLY A 80 -1.38 2.54 -8.69
CA GLY A 80 -2.65 1.95 -9.08
C GLY A 80 -3.07 2.44 -10.47
N ASN A 81 -4.38 2.55 -10.74
CA ASN A 81 -4.92 2.97 -12.03
C ASN A 81 -4.66 4.44 -12.38
N HIS A 82 -4.27 5.27 -11.43
CA HIS A 82 -3.89 6.65 -11.69
C HIS A 82 -2.38 6.87 -11.83
N THR A 83 -1.56 5.84 -11.71
CA THR A 83 -0.09 5.95 -11.77
C THR A 83 0.40 6.71 -13.01
N PHE A 84 -0.24 6.46 -14.16
CA PHE A 84 0.16 7.05 -15.44
C PHE A 84 -0.65 8.27 -15.87
N ARG A 85 -1.46 8.87 -14.99
CA ARG A 85 -2.27 10.06 -15.31
C ARG A 85 -1.45 11.31 -15.54
N ARG A 86 -0.23 11.37 -15.02
CA ARG A 86 0.69 12.50 -15.14
C ARG A 86 1.96 12.07 -15.86
N ARG A 87 2.22 12.60 -17.06
CA ARG A 87 3.37 12.19 -17.87
C ARG A 87 4.72 12.52 -17.21
N GLU A 88 4.76 13.51 -16.35
CA GLU A 88 5.94 13.94 -15.60
C GLU A 88 6.53 12.83 -14.72
N ILE A 89 5.72 11.83 -14.33
CA ILE A 89 6.20 10.72 -13.51
C ILE A 89 6.98 9.67 -14.31
N PHE A 90 6.81 9.58 -15.64
CA PHE A 90 7.36 8.48 -16.45
C PHE A 90 8.89 8.36 -16.36
N PRO A 91 9.69 9.42 -16.59
CA PRO A 91 11.13 9.33 -16.40
C PRO A 91 11.49 8.98 -14.95
N TYR A 92 10.76 9.56 -14.00
CA TYR A 92 11.00 9.39 -12.58
C TYR A 92 10.76 7.95 -12.09
N LEU A 93 9.77 7.23 -12.65
CA LEU A 93 9.54 5.81 -12.40
C LEU A 93 10.71 4.92 -12.83
N ASN A 94 11.39 5.27 -13.91
CA ASN A 94 12.55 4.52 -14.38
C ASN A 94 13.80 4.77 -13.52
N GLU A 95 13.97 5.99 -13.02
CA GLU A 95 15.16 6.41 -12.27
C GLU A 95 15.05 6.10 -10.77
N ASN A 96 13.84 6.22 -10.20
CA ASN A 96 13.64 6.10 -8.76
C ASN A 96 13.25 4.68 -8.33
N ARG A 97 14.18 4.01 -7.63
CA ARG A 97 13.97 2.63 -7.14
C ARG A 97 12.95 2.50 -6.00
N ARG A 98 12.46 3.61 -5.45
CA ARG A 98 11.53 3.63 -4.32
C ARG A 98 10.09 3.90 -4.73
N ILE A 99 9.81 3.86 -6.04
CA ILE A 99 8.45 3.93 -6.58
C ILE A 99 8.24 2.73 -7.48
N ILE A 100 7.13 2.01 -7.26
CA ILE A 100 6.72 0.88 -8.08
C ILE A 100 5.31 1.10 -8.60
N ARG A 101 5.04 0.58 -9.79
CA ARG A 101 3.72 0.62 -10.44
C ARG A 101 3.11 -0.77 -10.42
N PRO A 102 1.81 -0.97 -10.71
CA PRO A 102 1.26 -2.32 -10.83
C PRO A 102 2.04 -3.15 -11.87
N ILE A 103 2.44 -4.36 -11.48
CA ILE A 103 3.31 -5.22 -12.29
C ILE A 103 2.58 -5.79 -13.51
N ASN A 104 1.27 -5.95 -13.41
CA ASN A 104 0.43 -6.59 -14.41
C ASN A 104 0.01 -5.69 -15.59
N TYR A 105 0.62 -4.52 -15.77
CA TYR A 105 0.56 -3.80 -17.06
C TYR A 105 1.35 -4.58 -18.11
N PRO A 106 0.75 -4.89 -19.28
CA PRO A 106 1.23 -5.93 -20.19
C PRO A 106 2.43 -5.53 -21.06
N SER A 107 2.80 -4.26 -21.12
CA SER A 107 3.84 -3.78 -22.03
C SER A 107 5.20 -3.69 -21.34
N GLU A 108 6.24 -4.25 -21.98
CA GLU A 108 7.65 -4.07 -21.59
C GLU A 108 8.08 -2.59 -21.64
N ASN A 109 7.41 -1.78 -22.45
CA ASN A 109 7.66 -0.33 -22.56
C ASN A 109 6.95 0.49 -21.47
N THR A 110 6.19 -0.14 -20.56
CA THR A 110 5.55 0.57 -19.45
C THR A 110 6.61 1.11 -18.49
N PRO A 111 6.68 2.44 -18.24
CA PRO A 111 7.70 3.03 -17.37
C PRO A 111 7.70 2.44 -15.97
N GLY A 112 8.89 2.26 -15.41
CA GLY A 112 9.07 1.75 -14.06
C GLY A 112 8.95 0.23 -13.93
N VAL A 113 8.96 -0.25 -12.70
CA VAL A 113 8.90 -1.68 -12.36
C VAL A 113 7.77 -1.95 -11.39
N GLY A 114 7.30 -3.23 -11.34
CA GLY A 114 6.16 -3.62 -10.50
C GLY A 114 6.54 -4.23 -9.15
N MET A 115 7.82 -4.52 -8.94
CA MET A 115 8.32 -5.01 -7.66
C MET A 115 9.73 -4.50 -7.35
N ARG A 116 10.09 -4.49 -6.07
CA ARG A 116 11.45 -4.16 -5.59
C ARG A 116 11.81 -4.92 -4.33
N LYS A 117 13.09 -5.26 -4.23
CA LYS A 117 13.70 -5.90 -3.07
C LYS A 117 14.43 -4.85 -2.23
N PHE A 118 14.26 -4.95 -0.92
CA PHE A 118 14.89 -4.08 0.08
C PHE A 118 15.59 -4.91 1.14
N LYS A 119 16.54 -4.30 1.86
CA LYS A 119 17.12 -4.85 3.09
C LYS A 119 16.61 -4.06 4.28
N VAL A 120 15.86 -4.75 5.17
CA VAL A 120 15.28 -4.17 6.38
C VAL A 120 15.84 -4.94 7.58
N ARG A 121 16.65 -4.26 8.42
CA ARG A 121 17.33 -4.92 9.56
C ARG A 121 18.02 -6.24 9.18
N GLY A 122 18.60 -6.29 7.96
CA GLY A 122 19.30 -7.47 7.44
C GLY A 122 18.39 -8.57 6.84
N THR A 123 17.04 -8.42 6.88
CA THR A 123 16.09 -9.31 6.19
C THR A 123 15.82 -8.80 4.76
N SER A 124 15.72 -9.73 3.80
CA SER A 124 15.29 -9.41 2.44
C SER A 124 13.77 -9.27 2.41
N VAL A 125 13.27 -8.09 2.03
CA VAL A 125 11.85 -7.75 1.88
C VAL A 125 11.57 -7.45 0.42
N CYS A 126 10.60 -8.12 -0.18
CA CYS A 126 10.09 -7.81 -1.52
C CYS A 126 8.72 -7.14 -1.39
N VAL A 127 8.54 -6.01 -2.09
CA VAL A 127 7.24 -5.35 -2.24
C VAL A 127 6.80 -5.48 -3.68
N ILE A 128 5.58 -5.98 -3.89
CA ILE A 128 4.93 -6.21 -5.17
C ILE A 128 3.67 -5.36 -5.22
N ASN A 129 3.46 -4.65 -6.33
CA ASN A 129 2.24 -3.90 -6.56
C ASN A 129 1.44 -4.56 -7.69
N LEU A 130 0.15 -4.74 -7.48
CA LEU A 130 -0.80 -5.31 -8.44
C LEU A 130 -2.01 -4.40 -8.61
N ILE A 131 -2.66 -4.50 -9.77
CA ILE A 131 -3.97 -3.88 -10.02
C ILE A 131 -5.01 -4.96 -10.36
N GLY A 132 -6.25 -4.77 -9.88
CA GLY A 132 -7.37 -5.63 -10.20
C GLY A 132 -7.88 -5.44 -11.63
N VAL A 133 -8.74 -6.37 -12.08
CA VAL A 133 -9.36 -6.32 -13.41
C VAL A 133 -10.90 -6.21 -13.33
N VAL A 134 -11.49 -6.53 -12.16
CA VAL A 134 -12.95 -6.46 -11.98
C VAL A 134 -13.36 -5.00 -11.78
N TYR A 135 -14.10 -4.46 -12.73
CA TYR A 135 -14.50 -3.04 -12.83
C TYR A 135 -13.33 -2.05 -13.00
N MET A 136 -12.17 -2.53 -13.41
CA MET A 136 -10.95 -1.75 -13.61
C MET A 136 -10.42 -1.87 -15.04
N GLU A 137 -9.17 -1.46 -15.27
CA GLU A 137 -8.54 -1.51 -16.58
C GLU A 137 -8.26 -2.95 -17.02
N CYS A 138 -8.30 -3.19 -18.34
CA CYS A 138 -7.97 -4.49 -18.92
C CYS A 138 -6.44 -4.66 -18.97
N VAL A 139 -5.91 -5.39 -18.01
CA VAL A 139 -4.47 -5.72 -17.87
C VAL A 139 -4.29 -7.23 -17.75
N GLU A 140 -3.06 -7.73 -17.59
CA GLU A 140 -2.82 -9.14 -17.30
C GLU A 140 -3.50 -9.54 -15.97
N LEU A 141 -3.97 -10.80 -15.89
CA LEU A 141 -4.62 -11.30 -14.67
C LEU A 141 -3.67 -11.22 -13.46
N PRO A 142 -4.13 -10.65 -12.32
CA PRO A 142 -3.29 -10.45 -11.14
C PRO A 142 -2.64 -11.74 -10.63
N MET A 143 -3.37 -12.86 -10.64
CA MET A 143 -2.86 -14.16 -10.19
C MET A 143 -1.72 -14.67 -11.08
N THR A 144 -1.82 -14.50 -12.39
CA THR A 144 -0.76 -14.87 -13.33
C THR A 144 0.48 -14.00 -13.16
N ALA A 145 0.28 -12.69 -12.99
CA ALA A 145 1.40 -11.76 -12.82
C ALA A 145 2.13 -11.96 -11.49
N VAL A 146 1.39 -12.21 -10.40
CA VAL A 146 2.01 -12.44 -9.09
C VAL A 146 2.79 -13.75 -9.04
N ASP A 147 2.36 -14.80 -9.73
CA ASP A 147 3.11 -16.06 -9.79
C ASP A 147 4.51 -15.85 -10.38
N LYS A 148 4.60 -15.13 -11.51
CA LYS A 148 5.89 -14.75 -12.12
C LYS A 148 6.74 -13.90 -11.14
N ALA A 149 6.16 -12.94 -10.48
CA ALA A 149 6.86 -12.10 -9.51
C ALA A 149 7.39 -12.90 -8.31
N LEU A 150 6.65 -13.89 -7.84
CA LEU A 150 7.08 -14.75 -6.74
C LEU A 150 8.26 -15.66 -7.12
N GLU A 151 8.34 -16.11 -8.38
CA GLU A 151 9.50 -16.84 -8.91
C GLU A 151 10.77 -15.97 -8.85
N GLU A 152 10.66 -14.68 -9.16
CA GLU A 152 11.78 -13.74 -9.13
C GLU A 152 12.25 -13.35 -7.72
N CYS A 153 11.38 -13.49 -6.69
CA CYS A 153 11.70 -13.10 -5.32
C CYS A 153 11.72 -14.25 -4.31
N GLN A 154 12.04 -15.46 -4.75
CA GLN A 154 12.16 -16.66 -3.88
C GLN A 154 13.21 -16.48 -2.77
N ASP A 155 14.24 -15.69 -3.02
CA ASP A 155 15.31 -15.34 -2.09
C ASP A 155 14.89 -14.33 -0.99
N CYS A 156 13.66 -13.80 -1.06
CA CYS A 156 13.13 -12.87 -0.05
C CYS A 156 12.36 -13.62 1.02
N ALA A 157 12.77 -13.45 2.28
CA ALA A 157 12.08 -14.03 3.42
C ALA A 157 10.70 -13.38 3.63
N VAL A 158 10.58 -12.07 3.40
CA VAL A 158 9.34 -11.30 3.55
C VAL A 158 8.88 -10.81 2.18
N LYS A 159 7.62 -11.09 1.85
CA LYS A 159 6.98 -10.69 0.60
C LYS A 159 5.67 -9.99 0.92
N ILE A 160 5.48 -8.78 0.40
CA ILE A 160 4.32 -7.93 0.69
C ILE A 160 3.68 -7.52 -0.62
N VAL A 161 2.37 -7.67 -0.72
CA VAL A 161 1.58 -7.34 -1.91
C VAL A 161 0.62 -6.20 -1.59
N ASP A 162 0.74 -5.09 -2.33
CA ASP A 162 -0.30 -4.06 -2.45
C ASP A 162 -1.19 -4.41 -3.64
N PHE A 163 -2.45 -4.73 -3.38
CA PHE A 163 -3.42 -5.06 -4.40
C PHE A 163 -4.44 -3.93 -4.57
N HIS A 164 -4.19 -3.09 -5.55
CA HIS A 164 -5.02 -1.94 -5.89
C HIS A 164 -6.22 -2.37 -6.73
N ALA A 165 -7.37 -2.64 -6.10
CA ALA A 165 -8.54 -3.22 -6.76
C ALA A 165 -9.86 -2.69 -6.20
N GLU A 166 -10.90 -2.62 -7.07
CA GLU A 166 -12.24 -2.18 -6.71
C GLU A 166 -13.02 -3.27 -5.97
N ALA A 167 -13.04 -4.50 -6.51
CA ALA A 167 -13.96 -5.54 -6.07
C ALA A 167 -13.47 -6.29 -4.82
N THR A 168 -14.26 -6.26 -3.76
CA THR A 168 -13.99 -7.00 -2.50
C THR A 168 -13.75 -8.49 -2.75
N ALA A 169 -14.57 -9.13 -3.61
CA ALA A 169 -14.42 -10.55 -3.94
C ALA A 169 -13.09 -10.86 -4.62
N GLU A 170 -12.61 -9.99 -5.50
CA GLU A 170 -11.30 -10.13 -6.17
C GLU A 170 -10.16 -10.01 -5.16
N LYS A 171 -10.24 -9.05 -4.22
CA LYS A 171 -9.26 -8.86 -3.14
C LYS A 171 -9.17 -10.09 -2.24
N LEU A 172 -10.32 -10.59 -1.77
CA LEU A 172 -10.37 -11.80 -0.94
C LEU A 172 -9.85 -13.04 -1.68
N ALA A 173 -10.24 -13.22 -2.95
CA ALA A 173 -9.78 -14.34 -3.75
C ALA A 173 -8.25 -14.33 -3.91
N LEU A 174 -7.65 -13.17 -4.19
CA LEU A 174 -6.18 -13.04 -4.25
C LEU A 174 -5.54 -13.27 -2.88
N GLY A 175 -6.13 -12.77 -1.80
CA GLY A 175 -5.64 -12.98 -0.43
C GLY A 175 -5.53 -14.47 -0.09
N TYR A 176 -6.59 -15.24 -0.32
CA TYR A 176 -6.58 -16.70 -0.11
C TYR A 176 -5.67 -17.45 -1.09
N TYR A 177 -5.57 -16.99 -2.34
CA TYR A 177 -4.64 -17.56 -3.32
C TYR A 177 -3.19 -17.44 -2.89
N LEU A 178 -2.85 -16.34 -2.22
CA LEU A 178 -1.51 -16.04 -1.73
C LEU A 178 -1.25 -16.50 -0.30
N ASP A 179 -2.25 -17.05 0.39
CA ASP A 179 -2.11 -17.49 1.78
C ASP A 179 -1.02 -18.57 1.95
N GLY A 180 -0.03 -18.26 2.79
CA GLY A 180 1.17 -19.06 3.03
C GLY A 180 2.26 -18.91 1.96
N ARG A 181 2.03 -18.09 0.90
CA ARG A 181 3.02 -17.84 -0.17
C ARG A 181 3.70 -16.47 -0.01
N VAL A 182 3.01 -15.54 0.68
CA VAL A 182 3.51 -14.19 0.99
C VAL A 182 3.28 -13.85 2.45
N SER A 183 3.97 -12.84 2.93
CA SER A 183 3.86 -12.40 4.34
C SER A 183 2.61 -11.59 4.59
N ALA A 184 2.27 -10.67 3.66
CA ALA A 184 1.09 -9.83 3.78
C ALA A 184 0.50 -9.47 2.42
N VAL A 185 -0.83 -9.36 2.38
CA VAL A 185 -1.61 -8.78 1.29
C VAL A 185 -2.50 -7.69 1.87
N PHE A 186 -2.41 -6.49 1.34
CA PHE A 186 -3.33 -5.41 1.69
C PHE A 186 -3.91 -4.77 0.43
N GLY A 187 -5.19 -4.42 0.51
CA GLY A 187 -5.87 -3.74 -0.58
C GLY A 187 -5.84 -2.23 -0.47
N THR A 188 -5.89 -1.55 -1.63
CA THR A 188 -6.02 -0.10 -1.80
C THR A 188 -7.10 0.20 -2.85
N HIS A 189 -7.37 1.44 -3.20
CA HIS A 189 -8.30 1.94 -4.21
C HIS A 189 -9.62 2.50 -3.66
N THR A 190 -10.32 1.79 -2.76
CA THR A 190 -11.68 2.23 -2.38
C THR A 190 -11.68 3.44 -1.46
N HIS A 191 -10.54 3.79 -0.87
CA HIS A 191 -10.37 4.90 0.10
C HIS A 191 -11.18 4.72 1.39
N VAL A 192 -11.74 3.53 1.64
CA VAL A 192 -12.50 3.21 2.84
C VAL A 192 -11.87 2.03 3.55
N GLN A 193 -11.35 2.28 4.75
CA GLN A 193 -10.71 1.24 5.54
C GLN A 193 -11.73 0.17 5.96
N THR A 194 -11.45 -1.08 5.60
CA THR A 194 -12.28 -2.22 6.03
C THR A 194 -11.89 -2.70 7.43
N SER A 195 -12.72 -3.53 8.05
CA SER A 195 -12.55 -4.03 9.43
C SER A 195 -12.33 -5.54 9.50
N ASP A 196 -11.70 -6.08 8.45
CA ASP A 196 -11.47 -7.51 8.26
C ASP A 196 -9.98 -7.88 8.39
N GLU A 197 -9.19 -7.01 9.05
CA GLU A 197 -7.79 -7.28 9.29
C GLU A 197 -7.61 -8.60 10.08
N CYS A 198 -6.78 -9.50 9.53
CA CYS A 198 -6.57 -10.82 10.12
C CYS A 198 -5.24 -11.44 9.66
N VAL A 199 -4.87 -12.52 10.33
CA VAL A 199 -3.88 -13.48 9.82
C VAL A 199 -4.64 -14.64 9.23
N LEU A 200 -4.45 -14.90 7.94
CA LEU A 200 -5.08 -16.02 7.21
C LEU A 200 -4.54 -17.37 7.72
N PRO A 201 -5.26 -18.48 7.47
CA PRO A 201 -4.95 -19.80 8.06
C PRO A 201 -3.53 -20.31 7.86
N LYS A 202 -2.85 -19.93 6.77
CA LYS A 202 -1.46 -20.33 6.48
C LYS A 202 -0.41 -19.26 6.83
N GLY A 203 -0.81 -18.20 7.55
CA GLY A 203 0.11 -17.21 8.13
C GLY A 203 0.32 -15.93 7.34
N THR A 204 -0.45 -15.67 6.29
CA THR A 204 -0.43 -14.38 5.56
C THR A 204 -1.27 -13.34 6.28
N GLY A 205 -0.71 -12.17 6.58
CA GLY A 205 -1.47 -11.02 7.06
C GLY A 205 -2.35 -10.44 5.95
N TYR A 206 -3.61 -10.06 6.28
CA TYR A 206 -4.58 -9.61 5.30
C TYR A 206 -5.44 -8.44 5.79
N ILE A 207 -5.76 -7.53 4.89
CA ILE A 207 -6.86 -6.56 5.00
C ILE A 207 -7.39 -6.24 3.60
N THR A 208 -8.72 -6.19 3.44
CA THR A 208 -9.36 -5.92 2.14
C THR A 208 -9.04 -4.52 1.62
N ASP A 209 -9.09 -3.49 2.45
CA ASP A 209 -8.67 -2.13 2.05
C ASP A 209 -8.12 -1.36 3.25
N VAL A 210 -6.99 -0.71 3.04
CA VAL A 210 -6.31 0.09 4.08
C VAL A 210 -6.96 1.46 4.27
N GLY A 211 -7.76 1.93 3.30
CA GLY A 211 -8.38 3.24 3.33
C GLY A 211 -7.55 4.33 2.66
N MET A 212 -7.62 5.55 3.15
CA MET A 212 -6.90 6.70 2.59
C MET A 212 -6.21 7.57 3.63
N THR A 213 -5.25 8.36 3.15
CA THR A 213 -4.68 9.52 3.86
C THR A 213 -5.13 10.80 3.19
N GLY A 214 -6.02 11.55 3.82
CA GLY A 214 -6.59 12.75 3.22
C GLY A 214 -7.75 13.35 4.00
N PRO A 215 -8.49 14.30 3.40
CA PRO A 215 -9.53 15.08 4.09
C PRO A 215 -10.73 14.21 4.51
N ILE A 216 -11.16 14.36 5.76
CA ILE A 216 -12.27 13.59 6.35
C ILE A 216 -13.61 13.99 5.71
N HIS A 217 -13.86 15.28 5.58
CA HIS A 217 -15.13 15.82 5.08
C HIS A 217 -15.14 15.92 3.55
N SER A 218 -15.00 14.76 2.89
CA SER A 218 -14.88 14.62 1.44
C SER A 218 -15.62 13.39 0.94
N VAL A 219 -15.77 13.26 -0.36
CA VAL A 219 -16.13 11.99 -1.00
C VAL A 219 -14.86 11.42 -1.60
N LEU A 220 -14.23 10.49 -0.89
CA LEU A 220 -12.97 9.83 -1.28
C LEU A 220 -11.83 10.85 -1.59
N GLY A 221 -11.78 11.95 -0.84
CA GLY A 221 -10.78 13.02 -1.03
C GLY A 221 -11.24 14.18 -1.92
N VAL A 222 -12.34 14.03 -2.66
CA VAL A 222 -12.92 15.07 -3.54
C VAL A 222 -13.93 15.91 -2.77
N LYS A 223 -14.03 17.21 -3.08
CA LYS A 223 -15.06 18.09 -2.55
C LYS A 223 -16.44 17.47 -2.71
N LYS A 224 -17.19 17.36 -1.62
CA LYS A 224 -18.49 16.67 -1.59
C LYS A 224 -19.51 17.28 -2.56
N GLU A 225 -19.51 18.58 -2.72
CA GLU A 225 -20.42 19.32 -3.62
C GLU A 225 -20.19 18.91 -5.08
N ILE A 226 -18.93 18.74 -5.49
CA ILE A 226 -18.54 18.30 -6.83
C ILE A 226 -18.97 16.87 -7.09
N SER A 227 -18.71 15.97 -6.11
CA SER A 227 -19.09 14.56 -6.23
C SER A 227 -20.61 14.39 -6.26
N ILE A 228 -21.35 15.10 -5.39
CA ILE A 228 -22.80 15.08 -5.37
C ILE A 228 -23.37 15.57 -6.71
N ARG A 229 -22.87 16.71 -7.23
CA ARG A 229 -23.27 17.26 -8.51
C ARG A 229 -23.06 16.25 -9.66
N ARG A 230 -21.87 15.64 -9.74
CA ARG A 230 -21.57 14.63 -10.75
C ARG A 230 -22.55 13.45 -10.71
N MET A 231 -22.85 12.96 -9.50
CA MET A 231 -23.76 11.81 -9.33
C MET A 231 -25.22 12.17 -9.64
N LYS A 232 -25.66 13.37 -9.25
CA LYS A 232 -27.02 13.85 -9.46
C LYS A 232 -27.29 14.24 -10.91
N ASP A 233 -26.39 15.03 -11.51
CA ASP A 233 -26.62 15.63 -12.82
C ASP A 233 -26.10 14.74 -13.96
N ARG A 234 -25.26 13.72 -13.65
CA ARG A 234 -24.63 12.80 -14.61
C ARG A 234 -23.79 13.47 -15.68
N ILE A 235 -23.31 14.70 -15.43
CA ILE A 235 -22.43 15.43 -16.33
C ILE A 235 -20.99 15.36 -15.83
N PRO A 236 -19.98 15.33 -16.75
CA PRO A 236 -18.58 15.43 -16.36
C PRO A 236 -18.29 16.74 -15.62
N VAL A 237 -17.57 16.64 -14.52
CA VAL A 237 -17.06 17.75 -13.75
C VAL A 237 -15.59 17.53 -13.43
N ARG A 238 -14.81 18.60 -13.37
CA ARG A 238 -13.42 18.52 -12.94
C ARG A 238 -13.39 18.27 -11.42
N PHE A 239 -12.68 17.22 -11.00
CA PHE A 239 -12.48 16.95 -9.58
C PHE A 239 -11.48 17.90 -8.96
N GLU A 240 -11.79 18.34 -7.75
CA GLU A 240 -10.93 19.12 -6.88
C GLU A 240 -10.85 18.43 -5.53
N ASN A 241 -9.63 18.36 -4.99
CA ASN A 241 -9.43 17.81 -3.65
C ASN A 241 -10.12 18.70 -2.61
N ALA A 242 -10.68 18.09 -1.59
CA ALA A 242 -11.22 18.80 -0.44
C ALA A 242 -10.09 19.24 0.49
N ASP A 243 -10.36 20.28 1.27
CA ASP A 243 -9.51 20.77 2.35
C ASP A 243 -10.11 20.43 3.72
N GLY A 244 -9.41 20.79 4.81
CA GLY A 244 -9.88 20.66 6.19
C GLY A 244 -9.21 19.54 6.97
N PRO A 245 -9.82 19.10 8.10
CA PRO A 245 -9.27 18.06 8.94
C PRO A 245 -9.01 16.77 8.16
N CYS A 246 -7.87 16.14 8.40
CA CYS A 246 -7.43 14.95 7.70
C CYS A 246 -7.45 13.70 8.60
N LYS A 247 -7.49 12.55 7.96
CA LYS A 247 -7.20 11.24 8.56
C LYS A 247 -6.03 10.59 7.82
N MET A 248 -5.34 9.69 8.52
CA MET A 248 -4.44 8.71 7.91
C MET A 248 -4.89 7.33 8.37
N GLU A 249 -5.34 6.52 7.44
CA GLU A 249 -5.71 5.13 7.65
C GLU A 249 -4.54 4.25 7.21
N CYS A 250 -4.15 3.32 8.06
CA CYS A 250 -3.00 2.46 7.85
C CYS A 250 -3.13 1.15 8.63
N VAL A 251 -2.22 0.22 8.36
CA VAL A 251 -2.16 -1.07 9.05
C VAL A 251 -0.71 -1.41 9.37
N VAL A 252 -0.47 -1.95 10.57
CA VAL A 252 0.83 -2.50 10.96
C VAL A 252 0.76 -4.01 10.88
N PHE A 253 1.72 -4.61 10.19
CA PHE A 253 1.95 -6.05 10.16
C PHE A 253 3.21 -6.36 10.99
N ASP A 254 3.07 -7.20 12.00
CA ASP A 254 4.19 -7.79 12.73
C ASP A 254 4.57 -9.09 12.03
N ILE A 255 5.71 -9.10 11.36
CA ILE A 255 6.15 -10.22 10.52
C ILE A 255 7.41 -10.84 11.10
N ASP A 256 7.43 -12.16 11.23
CA ASP A 256 8.63 -12.90 11.58
C ASP A 256 9.62 -12.86 10.42
N GLY A 257 10.73 -12.15 10.62
CA GLY A 257 11.74 -11.92 9.57
C GLY A 257 12.54 -13.17 9.15
N ASN A 258 12.40 -14.27 9.88
CA ASN A 258 13.05 -15.55 9.57
C ASN A 258 12.13 -16.45 8.73
N THR A 259 10.86 -16.53 9.11
CA THR A 259 9.87 -17.41 8.45
C THR A 259 9.05 -16.71 7.39
N GLY A 260 8.93 -15.37 7.47
CA GLY A 260 8.06 -14.57 6.64
C GLY A 260 6.57 -14.60 7.05
N PHE A 261 6.19 -15.34 8.09
CA PHE A 261 4.80 -15.39 8.56
C PHE A 261 4.44 -14.15 9.36
N THR A 262 3.24 -13.65 9.15
CA THR A 262 2.65 -12.58 9.94
C THR A 262 2.17 -13.11 11.28
N ARG A 263 2.52 -12.43 12.37
CA ARG A 263 2.11 -12.73 13.75
C ARG A 263 0.85 -11.99 14.14
N SER A 264 0.75 -10.72 13.73
CA SER A 264 -0.40 -9.88 14.02
C SER A 264 -0.63 -8.84 12.92
N VAL A 265 -1.87 -8.42 12.80
CA VAL A 265 -2.30 -7.32 11.92
C VAL A 265 -3.07 -6.32 12.76
N GLN A 266 -2.65 -5.07 12.78
CA GLN A 266 -3.29 -4.02 13.55
C GLN A 266 -3.68 -2.85 12.65
N ARG A 267 -4.97 -2.60 12.55
CA ARG A 267 -5.53 -1.45 11.86
C ARG A 267 -5.42 -0.19 12.71
N LEU A 268 -5.01 0.91 12.09
CA LEU A 268 -4.84 2.20 12.75
C LEU A 268 -5.58 3.29 11.97
N ARG A 269 -6.08 4.28 12.72
CA ARG A 269 -6.66 5.50 12.18
C ARG A 269 -6.18 6.69 12.98
N VAL A 270 -5.35 7.51 12.36
CA VAL A 270 -4.81 8.74 12.95
C VAL A 270 -5.66 9.91 12.48
N LEU A 271 -6.09 10.76 13.39
CA LEU A 271 -6.89 11.96 13.11
C LEU A 271 -6.08 13.22 13.36
N ASP A 272 -6.58 14.34 12.78
CA ASP A 272 -6.01 15.68 13.00
C ASP A 272 -6.16 16.12 14.47
#